data_b9b0dc8f46dbce33b0b7cb1b5f997c73
#
_entry.id   b9b0dc8f46dbce33b0b7cb1b5f997c73
#
_cell.length_a   1.000
_cell.length_b   1.000
_cell.length_c   1.000
_cell.angle_alpha   90.00
_cell.angle_beta   90.00
_cell.angle_gamma   90.00
#
_symmetry.space_group_name_H-M   'P 1'
#
loop_
_entity.id
_entity.type
_entity.pdbx_description
1 polymer ?
#
loop_
_entity_poly.entity_id
_entity_poly.type
_entity_poly.pdbx_seq_one_letter_code
_entity_poly.pdbx_strand_id
1 'polypeptide(L)'
;MNGAGNDFIILNNLEERLPPSAFPLLARTLCTPHRSLGADGLMVVEQAQEGADFKMLFFNSDGSLGEMCGNGARCICRYGYETGLSGPTQTVETTAGLVTGTRIDRRQYRVQLNSPTVIRLHEAPVVEGKAWPCAYVELGSPGLPHAVVPYPGLADADPQALFQLGKALRSHPAFPKGANVNFYESTGPDQVLEKTFERGVEDFTLACGTGTGSVVAVLTLLGQVSGQGVQVSMAGGVLTIDVARTGDRITGLWLTGPTNLVAKGEVFDEELPPSFSPCG
;
A
#
# COMPACT_ATOMS: atom_id res chain seq x y z
N MET A 1 -2.44 10.74 -9.71
CA MET A 1 -2.89 10.97 -8.31
C MET A 1 -1.76 10.58 -7.36
N ASN A 2 -1.85 11.06 -6.10
CA ASN A 2 -0.88 10.67 -5.06
C ASN A 2 -1.63 10.20 -3.80
N GLY A 3 -1.10 9.18 -3.13
CA GLY A 3 -1.65 8.64 -1.89
C GLY A 3 -0.53 8.30 -0.89
N ALA A 4 -0.28 9.21 0.07
CA ALA A 4 0.75 9.03 1.11
C ALA A 4 2.16 8.75 0.53
N GLY A 5 2.55 9.49 -0.51
CA GLY A 5 3.88 9.41 -1.12
C GLY A 5 3.99 8.49 -2.33
N ASN A 6 3.01 7.63 -2.61
CA ASN A 6 2.99 6.89 -3.87
C ASN A 6 2.25 7.65 -4.97
N ASP A 7 2.83 7.70 -6.15
CA ASP A 7 2.27 8.32 -7.33
C ASP A 7 1.64 7.29 -8.28
N PHE A 8 0.45 7.62 -8.78
CA PHE A 8 -0.29 6.75 -9.69
C PHE A 8 -0.82 7.50 -10.89
N ILE A 9 -0.62 6.93 -12.06
CA ILE A 9 -1.35 7.28 -13.29
C ILE A 9 -2.64 6.47 -13.29
N ILE A 10 -3.79 7.09 -13.56
CA ILE A 10 -5.08 6.39 -13.67
C ILE A 10 -5.58 6.56 -15.09
N LEU A 11 -5.80 5.44 -15.78
CA LEU A 11 -6.34 5.35 -17.13
C LEU A 11 -7.77 4.83 -17.07
N ASN A 12 -8.73 5.57 -17.62
CA ASN A 12 -10.11 5.15 -17.74
C ASN A 12 -10.32 4.33 -19.02
N ASN A 13 -10.11 3.02 -18.94
CA ASN A 13 -10.28 2.18 -20.12
C ASN A 13 -11.74 1.90 -20.50
N LEU A 14 -12.70 2.33 -19.69
CA LEU A 14 -14.12 2.34 -20.10
C LEU A 14 -14.36 3.35 -21.25
N GLU A 15 -13.54 4.39 -21.33
CA GLU A 15 -13.56 5.41 -22.39
C GLU A 15 -12.55 5.07 -23.49
N GLU A 16 -11.30 4.77 -23.14
CA GLU A 16 -10.19 4.56 -24.10
C GLU A 16 -10.29 3.26 -24.89
N ARG A 17 -10.86 2.20 -24.28
CA ARG A 17 -11.11 0.89 -24.90
C ARG A 17 -9.87 0.23 -25.50
N LEU A 18 -8.73 0.43 -24.88
CA LEU A 18 -7.46 -0.18 -25.28
C LEU A 18 -7.46 -1.68 -24.99
N PRO A 19 -6.78 -2.50 -25.81
CA PRO A 19 -6.68 -3.93 -25.56
C PRO A 19 -5.81 -4.20 -24.32
N PRO A 20 -6.12 -5.24 -23.51
CA PRO A 20 -5.35 -5.57 -22.31
C PRO A 20 -3.85 -5.79 -22.55
N SER A 21 -3.45 -6.20 -23.75
CA SER A 21 -2.05 -6.37 -24.16
C SER A 21 -1.27 -5.04 -24.19
N ALA A 22 -1.96 -3.89 -24.21
CA ALA A 22 -1.35 -2.56 -24.20
C ALA A 22 -0.87 -2.14 -22.81
N PHE A 23 -1.53 -2.57 -21.74
CA PHE A 23 -1.32 -2.03 -20.41
C PHE A 23 0.10 -2.21 -19.86
N PRO A 24 0.78 -3.37 -20.05
CA PRO A 24 2.17 -3.52 -19.61
C PRO A 24 3.14 -2.55 -20.30
N LEU A 25 2.92 -2.26 -21.59
CA LEU A 25 3.72 -1.29 -22.32
C LEU A 25 3.45 0.13 -21.83
N LEU A 26 2.17 0.50 -21.70
CA LEU A 26 1.76 1.81 -21.18
C LEU A 26 2.36 2.06 -19.80
N ALA A 27 2.32 1.08 -18.89
CA ALA A 27 2.91 1.21 -17.57
C ALA A 27 4.41 1.49 -17.66
N ARG A 28 5.17 0.70 -18.43
CA ARG A 28 6.63 0.91 -18.61
C ARG A 28 6.94 2.27 -19.20
N THR A 29 6.20 2.72 -20.20
CA THR A 29 6.47 3.99 -20.87
C THR A 29 6.07 5.16 -19.97
N LEU A 30 4.81 5.21 -19.53
CA LEU A 30 4.28 6.36 -18.81
C LEU A 30 4.84 6.52 -17.39
N CYS A 31 5.18 5.40 -16.72
CA CYS A 31 5.71 5.45 -15.35
C CYS A 31 7.22 5.71 -15.28
N THR A 32 7.94 5.76 -16.41
CA THR A 32 9.39 6.02 -16.39
C THR A 32 9.68 7.49 -16.09
N PRO A 33 10.35 7.82 -14.95
CA PRO A 33 10.73 9.20 -14.64
C PRO A 33 11.70 9.75 -15.68
N HIS A 34 11.65 11.06 -15.92
CA HIS A 34 12.51 11.81 -16.84
C HIS A 34 12.35 11.47 -18.34
N ARG A 35 11.55 10.48 -18.68
CA ARG A 35 11.23 10.11 -20.08
C ARG A 35 9.77 10.37 -20.40
N SER A 36 8.87 10.11 -19.45
CA SER A 36 7.44 10.39 -19.56
C SER A 36 6.94 11.04 -18.26
N LEU A 37 5.71 10.77 -17.83
CA LEU A 37 5.12 11.36 -16.63
C LEU A 37 5.86 10.99 -15.34
N GLY A 38 6.29 9.74 -15.24
CA GLY A 38 6.88 9.18 -14.03
C GLY A 38 5.84 8.89 -12.95
N ALA A 39 5.80 7.66 -12.48
CA ALA A 39 4.93 7.22 -11.37
C ALA A 39 5.40 5.86 -10.84
N ASP A 40 4.90 5.47 -9.66
CA ASP A 40 5.13 4.14 -9.09
C ASP A 40 4.35 3.05 -9.84
N GLY A 41 3.22 3.42 -10.47
CA GLY A 41 2.45 2.49 -11.26
C GLY A 41 1.27 3.10 -12.02
N LEU A 42 0.71 2.27 -12.90
CA LEU A 42 -0.46 2.56 -13.70
C LEU A 42 -1.67 1.78 -13.16
N MET A 43 -2.76 2.47 -12.88
CA MET A 43 -4.06 1.87 -12.58
C MET A 43 -4.97 2.00 -13.79
N VAL A 44 -5.49 0.86 -14.26
CA VAL A 44 -6.43 0.82 -15.38
C VAL A 44 -7.82 0.52 -14.84
N VAL A 45 -8.76 1.41 -15.14
CA VAL A 45 -10.18 1.23 -14.78
C VAL A 45 -10.88 0.46 -15.88
N GLU A 46 -11.54 -0.63 -15.49
CA GLU A 46 -12.24 -1.56 -16.34
C GLU A 46 -13.65 -1.84 -15.85
N GLN A 47 -14.49 -2.46 -16.69
CA GLN A 47 -15.78 -2.96 -16.28
C GLN A 47 -15.65 -4.10 -15.28
N ALA A 48 -16.35 -3.99 -14.13
CA ALA A 48 -16.42 -5.08 -13.15
C ALA A 48 -17.16 -6.29 -13.72
N GLN A 49 -16.76 -7.48 -13.26
CA GLN A 49 -17.35 -8.75 -13.66
C GLN A 49 -18.21 -9.39 -12.57
N GLU A 50 -17.97 -9.08 -11.31
CA GLU A 50 -18.55 -9.75 -10.13
C GLU A 50 -19.49 -8.86 -9.29
N GLY A 51 -20.19 -7.92 -9.91
CA GLY A 51 -21.15 -7.06 -9.20
C GLY A 51 -20.51 -5.96 -8.35
N ALA A 52 -19.21 -5.69 -8.52
CA ALA A 52 -18.55 -4.52 -8.00
C ALA A 52 -18.92 -3.27 -8.83
N ASP A 53 -18.64 -2.09 -8.32
CA ASP A 53 -18.95 -0.85 -9.04
C ASP A 53 -18.07 -0.71 -10.30
N PHE A 54 -16.79 -1.05 -10.18
CA PHE A 54 -15.85 -1.11 -11.30
C PHE A 54 -14.65 -2.01 -10.92
N LYS A 55 -13.79 -2.26 -11.91
CA LYS A 55 -12.56 -3.04 -11.75
C LYS A 55 -11.34 -2.14 -11.87
N MET A 56 -10.31 -2.42 -11.10
CA MET A 56 -8.98 -1.82 -11.19
C MET A 56 -7.92 -2.90 -11.45
N LEU A 57 -7.16 -2.74 -12.54
CA LEU A 57 -5.92 -3.47 -12.77
C LEU A 57 -4.75 -2.55 -12.42
N PHE A 58 -3.84 -3.02 -11.58
CA PHE A 58 -2.66 -2.28 -11.18
C PHE A 58 -1.41 -2.87 -11.86
N PHE A 59 -0.64 -2.03 -12.54
CA PHE A 59 0.64 -2.38 -13.14
C PHE A 59 1.75 -1.59 -12.48
N ASN A 60 2.79 -2.29 -12.04
CA ASN A 60 4.02 -1.67 -11.59
C ASN A 60 4.71 -0.90 -12.74
N SER A 61 5.64 -0.01 -12.42
CA SER A 61 6.38 0.78 -13.41
C SER A 61 7.21 -0.07 -14.39
N ASP A 62 7.52 -1.33 -14.05
CA ASP A 62 8.17 -2.29 -14.95
C ASP A 62 7.19 -3.01 -15.91
N GLY A 63 5.90 -2.72 -15.80
CA GLY A 63 4.82 -3.32 -16.59
C GLY A 63 4.31 -4.66 -16.07
N SER A 64 4.83 -5.16 -14.96
CA SER A 64 4.28 -6.35 -14.31
C SER A 64 2.93 -6.06 -13.66
N LEU A 65 2.02 -7.04 -13.72
CA LEU A 65 0.75 -6.94 -13.01
C LEU A 65 1.03 -6.99 -11.50
N GLY A 66 0.63 -5.95 -10.81
CA GLY A 66 0.81 -5.79 -9.37
C GLY A 66 -0.37 -6.31 -8.56
N GLU A 67 -0.11 -6.49 -7.28
CA GLU A 67 -1.15 -6.76 -6.29
C GLU A 67 -1.78 -5.45 -5.79
N MET A 68 -2.83 -5.57 -4.96
CA MET A 68 -3.49 -4.42 -4.38
C MET A 68 -2.57 -3.68 -3.41
N CYS A 69 -2.40 -2.37 -3.63
CA CYS A 69 -1.70 -1.45 -2.75
C CYS A 69 -2.72 -0.59 -1.99
N GLY A 70 -2.62 -0.52 -0.66
CA GLY A 70 -3.55 0.26 0.16
C GLY A 70 -3.57 1.77 -0.19
N ASN A 71 -2.43 2.33 -0.60
CA ASN A 71 -2.33 3.72 -1.07
C ASN A 71 -3.06 3.90 -2.41
N GLY A 72 -2.87 2.94 -3.32
CA GLY A 72 -3.57 2.91 -4.60
C GLY A 72 -5.07 2.70 -4.45
N ALA A 73 -5.50 1.82 -3.55
CA ALA A 73 -6.91 1.58 -3.28
C ALA A 73 -7.66 2.85 -2.85
N ARG A 74 -7.03 3.71 -2.01
CA ARG A 74 -7.63 5.01 -1.65
C ARG A 74 -7.73 5.96 -2.84
N CYS A 75 -6.69 6.02 -3.68
CA CYS A 75 -6.68 6.86 -4.87
C CYS A 75 -7.75 6.44 -5.87
N ILE A 76 -7.89 5.14 -6.13
CA ILE A 76 -8.89 4.64 -7.07
C ILE A 76 -10.31 4.82 -6.55
N CYS A 77 -10.55 4.68 -5.24
CA CYS A 77 -11.83 4.99 -4.63
C CYS A 77 -12.19 6.48 -4.77
N ARG A 78 -11.22 7.39 -4.61
CA ARG A 78 -11.46 8.79 -4.90
C ARG A 78 -11.77 9.04 -6.36
N TYR A 79 -11.03 8.41 -7.25
CA TYR A 79 -11.29 8.51 -8.69
C TYR A 79 -12.71 8.06 -9.02
N GLY A 80 -13.13 6.89 -8.55
CA GLY A 80 -14.48 6.37 -8.78
C GLY A 80 -15.59 7.32 -8.31
N TYR A 81 -15.42 7.95 -7.14
CA TYR A 81 -16.37 8.95 -6.65
C TYR A 81 -16.36 10.24 -7.48
N GLU A 82 -15.19 10.81 -7.76
CA GLU A 82 -15.06 12.10 -8.49
C GLU A 82 -15.52 12.00 -9.96
N THR A 83 -15.47 10.80 -10.55
CA THR A 83 -15.92 10.55 -11.93
C THR A 83 -17.35 10.04 -12.03
N GLY A 84 -18.01 9.80 -10.89
CA GLY A 84 -19.39 9.29 -10.86
C GLY A 84 -19.53 7.80 -11.22
N LEU A 85 -18.44 7.04 -11.24
CA LEU A 85 -18.48 5.59 -11.44
C LEU A 85 -19.10 4.87 -10.24
N SER A 86 -19.00 5.46 -9.04
CA SER A 86 -19.58 4.90 -7.83
C SER A 86 -19.96 5.98 -6.80
N GLY A 87 -20.67 5.57 -5.76
CA GLY A 87 -21.07 6.43 -4.64
C GLY A 87 -19.97 6.61 -3.58
N PRO A 88 -20.32 7.20 -2.43
CA PRO A 88 -19.35 7.43 -1.34
C PRO A 88 -18.86 6.14 -0.67
N THR A 89 -19.63 5.06 -0.71
CA THR A 89 -19.20 3.70 -0.38
C THR A 89 -19.19 2.90 -1.66
N GLN A 90 -18.10 2.20 -1.92
CA GLN A 90 -17.87 1.54 -3.19
C GLN A 90 -17.12 0.23 -3.02
N THR A 91 -17.32 -0.66 -3.98
CA THR A 91 -16.63 -1.94 -4.09
C THR A 91 -15.86 -1.97 -5.40
N VAL A 92 -14.56 -2.20 -5.30
CA VAL A 92 -13.65 -2.27 -6.45
C VAL A 92 -13.14 -3.69 -6.61
N GLU A 93 -13.35 -4.28 -7.80
CA GLU A 93 -12.75 -5.57 -8.15
C GLU A 93 -11.26 -5.36 -8.44
N THR A 94 -10.39 -6.16 -7.79
CA THR A 94 -8.94 -6.12 -7.99
C THR A 94 -8.37 -7.52 -8.19
N THR A 95 -7.10 -7.62 -8.57
CA THR A 95 -6.37 -8.91 -8.64
C THR A 95 -6.29 -9.64 -7.29
N ALA A 96 -6.42 -8.93 -6.19
CA ALA A 96 -6.41 -9.48 -4.82
C ALA A 96 -7.83 -9.70 -4.25
N GLY A 97 -8.87 -9.62 -5.09
CA GLY A 97 -10.28 -9.74 -4.71
C GLY A 97 -10.99 -8.39 -4.59
N LEU A 98 -12.12 -8.38 -3.89
CA LEU A 98 -12.94 -7.18 -3.71
C LEU A 98 -12.35 -6.27 -2.61
N VAL A 99 -12.22 -5.00 -2.92
CA VAL A 99 -11.79 -3.96 -1.99
C VAL A 99 -12.97 -3.02 -1.74
N THR A 100 -13.35 -2.89 -0.46
CA THR A 100 -14.37 -1.91 -0.05
C THR A 100 -13.68 -0.61 0.34
N GLY A 101 -14.15 0.50 -0.25
CA GLY A 101 -13.69 1.84 0.05
C GLY A 101 -14.83 2.76 0.47
N THR A 102 -14.56 3.69 1.36
CA THR A 102 -15.52 4.69 1.83
C THR A 102 -14.89 6.06 1.85
N ARG A 103 -15.58 7.03 1.24
CA ARG A 103 -15.22 8.44 1.31
C ARG A 103 -15.52 8.98 2.70
N ILE A 104 -14.51 9.51 3.38
CA ILE A 104 -14.67 10.18 4.69
C ILE A 104 -14.91 11.68 4.48
N ASP A 105 -14.07 12.30 3.67
CA ASP A 105 -14.23 13.69 3.24
C ASP A 105 -13.70 13.90 1.82
N ARG A 106 -13.41 15.14 1.43
CA ARG A 106 -12.91 15.45 0.08
C ARG A 106 -11.60 14.75 -0.25
N ARG A 107 -10.72 14.52 0.72
CA ARG A 107 -9.37 13.98 0.53
C ARG A 107 -9.12 12.67 1.26
N GLN A 108 -9.87 12.37 2.30
CA GLN A 108 -9.69 11.19 3.14
C GLN A 108 -10.59 10.05 2.66
N TYR A 109 -9.96 8.92 2.42
CA TYR A 109 -10.64 7.68 2.02
C TYR A 109 -10.21 6.56 2.94
N ARG A 110 -11.18 5.74 3.32
CA ARG A 110 -11.01 4.55 4.16
C ARG A 110 -11.15 3.32 3.28
N VAL A 111 -10.20 2.40 3.37
CA VAL A 111 -10.24 1.12 2.66
C VAL A 111 -10.05 -0.02 3.64
N GLN A 112 -10.70 -1.14 3.37
CA GLN A 112 -10.51 -2.35 4.13
C GLN A 112 -9.24 -3.05 3.64
N LEU A 113 -8.34 -3.36 4.57
CA LEU A 113 -7.18 -4.21 4.31
C LEU A 113 -7.55 -5.67 4.52
N ASN A 114 -6.79 -6.57 3.91
CA ASN A 114 -6.91 -7.99 4.19
C ASN A 114 -6.62 -8.28 5.68
N SER A 115 -7.43 -9.14 6.28
CA SER A 115 -7.21 -9.58 7.66
C SER A 115 -5.94 -10.43 7.77
N PRO A 116 -5.25 -10.40 8.93
CA PRO A 116 -4.13 -11.27 9.18
C PRO A 116 -4.54 -12.75 9.13
N THR A 117 -3.75 -13.54 8.41
CA THR A 117 -3.89 -15.01 8.35
C THR A 117 -2.86 -15.73 9.21
N VAL A 118 -1.73 -15.05 9.49
CA VAL A 118 -0.68 -15.52 10.42
C VAL A 118 -0.31 -14.35 11.32
N ILE A 119 -0.22 -14.60 12.63
CA ILE A 119 0.36 -13.67 13.62
C ILE A 119 1.23 -14.48 14.59
N ARG A 120 2.49 -14.11 14.73
CA ARG A 120 3.42 -14.61 15.72
C ARG A 120 4.01 -13.41 16.46
N LEU A 121 3.64 -13.24 17.73
CA LEU A 121 3.95 -12.03 18.49
C LEU A 121 5.37 -12.01 19.08
N HIS A 122 6.04 -13.17 19.17
CA HIS A 122 7.30 -13.33 19.91
C HIS A 122 8.35 -14.04 19.04
N GLU A 123 8.88 -13.33 18.07
CA GLU A 123 10.03 -13.73 17.26
C GLU A 123 11.26 -12.95 17.72
N ALA A 124 12.44 -13.53 17.57
CA ALA A 124 13.70 -12.89 17.95
C ALA A 124 14.84 -13.29 16.99
N PRO A 125 14.77 -12.89 15.71
CA PRO A 125 15.85 -13.13 14.76
C PRO A 125 17.17 -12.53 15.28
N VAL A 126 18.29 -13.22 15.02
CA VAL A 126 19.61 -12.76 15.45
C VAL A 126 20.35 -12.16 14.25
N VAL A 127 20.66 -10.88 14.32
CA VAL A 127 21.46 -10.16 13.32
C VAL A 127 22.75 -9.68 14.00
N GLU A 128 23.91 -10.02 13.44
CA GLU A 128 25.23 -9.65 13.98
C GLU A 128 25.42 -9.98 15.47
N GLY A 129 24.90 -11.15 15.88
CA GLY A 129 25.01 -11.61 17.27
C GLY A 129 24.03 -10.95 18.26
N LYS A 130 23.21 -10.00 17.82
CA LYS A 130 22.18 -9.35 18.63
C LYS A 130 20.78 -9.90 18.25
N ALA A 131 20.01 -10.32 19.27
CA ALA A 131 18.61 -10.68 19.09
C ALA A 131 17.74 -9.42 18.92
N TRP A 132 16.82 -9.47 17.94
CA TRP A 132 15.88 -8.39 17.66
C TRP A 132 14.45 -8.87 17.92
N PRO A 133 13.88 -8.61 19.10
CA PRO A 133 12.49 -8.96 19.40
C PRO A 133 11.57 -8.30 18.38
N CYS A 134 10.64 -9.08 17.80
CA CYS A 134 9.68 -8.57 16.85
C CYS A 134 8.43 -9.47 16.81
N ALA A 135 7.41 -9.01 16.09
CA ALA A 135 6.30 -9.86 15.68
C ALA A 135 6.38 -10.13 14.17
N TYR A 136 5.77 -11.24 13.73
CA TYR A 136 5.62 -11.57 12.33
C TYR A 136 4.13 -11.69 11.99
N VAL A 137 3.71 -11.05 10.90
CA VAL A 137 2.33 -11.01 10.43
C VAL A 137 2.28 -11.33 8.95
N GLU A 138 1.28 -12.11 8.52
CA GLU A 138 0.92 -12.23 7.10
C GLU A 138 -0.51 -11.71 6.91
N LEU A 139 -0.69 -10.78 5.98
CA LEU A 139 -2.01 -10.24 5.61
C LEU A 139 -2.53 -10.90 4.33
N GLY A 140 -3.76 -11.41 4.38
CA GLY A 140 -4.44 -12.00 3.22
C GLY A 140 -4.01 -13.43 2.90
N SER A 141 -4.51 -13.93 1.75
CA SER A 141 -4.18 -15.25 1.22
C SER A 141 -4.09 -15.15 -0.32
N PRO A 142 -2.87 -15.31 -0.91
CA PRO A 142 -1.60 -15.59 -0.25
C PRO A 142 -1.17 -14.48 0.72
N GLY A 143 -0.50 -14.86 1.82
CA GLY A 143 -0.13 -13.93 2.88
C GLY A 143 1.02 -13.00 2.49
N LEU A 144 0.82 -11.69 2.61
CA LEU A 144 1.87 -10.68 2.47
C LEU A 144 2.63 -10.56 3.81
N PRO A 145 3.93 -10.89 3.86
CA PRO A 145 4.67 -11.01 5.10
C PRO A 145 5.23 -9.68 5.60
N HIS A 146 5.08 -9.45 6.91
CA HIS A 146 5.57 -8.28 7.62
C HIS A 146 6.28 -8.68 8.93
N ALA A 147 7.47 -8.14 9.18
CA ALA A 147 8.12 -8.14 10.47
C ALA A 147 7.86 -6.78 11.15
N VAL A 148 7.36 -6.79 12.37
CA VAL A 148 7.02 -5.61 13.16
C VAL A 148 8.04 -5.47 14.28
N VAL A 149 8.96 -4.50 14.17
CA VAL A 149 10.17 -4.40 14.97
C VAL A 149 10.14 -3.13 15.83
N PRO A 150 10.08 -3.23 17.16
CA PRO A 150 10.22 -2.06 18.02
C PRO A 150 11.64 -1.48 17.92
N TYR A 151 11.73 -0.17 17.68
CA TYR A 151 13.00 0.52 17.55
C TYR A 151 12.96 1.85 18.31
N PRO A 152 13.31 1.87 19.60
CA PRO A 152 13.39 3.11 20.37
C PRO A 152 14.40 4.10 19.78
N GLY A 153 14.02 5.36 19.66
CA GLY A 153 14.83 6.40 19.00
C GLY A 153 14.79 6.33 17.48
N LEU A 154 13.70 5.78 16.89
CA LEU A 154 13.55 5.64 15.44
C LEU A 154 13.62 6.98 14.69
N ALA A 155 13.17 8.07 15.32
CA ALA A 155 13.23 9.41 14.73
C ALA A 155 14.66 9.82 14.37
N ASP A 156 15.60 9.56 15.28
CA ASP A 156 17.01 9.96 15.20
C ASP A 156 17.94 8.81 14.80
N ALA A 157 17.37 7.68 14.34
CA ALA A 157 18.15 6.50 13.95
C ALA A 157 19.10 6.82 12.79
N ASP A 158 20.35 6.34 12.90
CA ASP A 158 21.32 6.41 11.82
C ASP A 158 20.74 5.70 10.56
N PRO A 159 20.55 6.42 9.45
CA PRO A 159 19.92 5.86 8.27
C PRO A 159 20.67 4.65 7.70
N GLN A 160 22.02 4.66 7.75
CA GLN A 160 22.82 3.57 7.21
C GLN A 160 22.73 2.31 8.08
N ALA A 161 22.80 2.46 9.40
CA ALA A 161 22.66 1.32 10.32
C ALA A 161 21.25 0.72 10.24
N LEU A 162 20.20 1.58 10.15
CA LEU A 162 18.83 1.14 10.00
C LEU A 162 18.60 0.41 8.66
N PHE A 163 19.19 0.90 7.56
CA PHE A 163 19.16 0.26 6.25
C PHE A 163 19.78 -1.15 6.28
N GLN A 164 20.98 -1.30 6.87
CA GLN A 164 21.64 -2.61 6.97
C GLN A 164 20.82 -3.59 7.80
N LEU A 165 20.23 -3.12 8.90
CA LEU A 165 19.35 -3.94 9.72
C LEU A 165 18.06 -4.34 8.97
N GLY A 166 17.42 -3.41 8.27
CA GLY A 166 16.25 -3.66 7.44
C GLY A 166 16.54 -4.73 6.38
N LYS A 167 17.63 -4.58 5.65
CA LYS A 167 18.09 -5.54 4.65
C LYS A 167 18.37 -6.93 5.24
N ALA A 168 19.03 -7.01 6.40
CA ALA A 168 19.32 -8.27 7.07
C ALA A 168 18.06 -8.98 7.55
N LEU A 169 17.11 -8.26 8.16
CA LEU A 169 15.84 -8.80 8.64
C LEU A 169 14.92 -9.19 7.47
N ARG A 170 14.91 -8.40 6.38
CA ARG A 170 14.06 -8.65 5.20
C ARG A 170 14.24 -10.06 4.61
N SER A 171 15.44 -10.59 4.63
CA SER A 171 15.80 -11.92 4.10
C SER A 171 16.24 -12.92 5.17
N HIS A 172 15.95 -12.63 6.44
CA HIS A 172 16.37 -13.47 7.55
C HIS A 172 15.73 -14.88 7.50
N PRO A 173 16.45 -15.96 7.81
CA PRO A 173 15.92 -17.34 7.78
C PRO A 173 14.69 -17.58 8.66
N ALA A 174 14.49 -16.79 9.71
CA ALA A 174 13.25 -16.83 10.51
C ALA A 174 11.99 -16.45 9.71
N PHE A 175 12.15 -15.79 8.56
CA PHE A 175 11.09 -15.36 7.66
C PHE A 175 11.26 -16.00 6.27
N PRO A 176 10.86 -17.27 6.07
CA PRO A 176 11.17 -18.04 4.85
C PRO A 176 10.64 -17.41 3.55
N LYS A 177 9.57 -16.62 3.64
CA LYS A 177 9.01 -15.85 2.50
C LYS A 177 9.68 -14.48 2.32
N GLY A 178 10.69 -14.16 3.17
CA GLY A 178 11.12 -12.78 3.41
C GLY A 178 10.05 -11.99 4.16
N ALA A 179 10.30 -10.71 4.42
CA ALA A 179 9.32 -9.83 5.04
C ALA A 179 9.54 -8.37 4.64
N ASN A 180 8.47 -7.57 4.58
CA ASN A 180 8.55 -6.13 4.75
C ASN A 180 8.92 -5.87 6.22
N VAL A 181 9.94 -5.06 6.49
CA VAL A 181 10.41 -4.80 7.85
C VAL A 181 9.91 -3.44 8.30
N ASN A 182 8.98 -3.45 9.25
CA ASN A 182 8.33 -2.24 9.74
C ASN A 182 8.93 -1.91 11.12
N PHE A 183 9.84 -0.96 11.14
CA PHE A 183 10.37 -0.40 12.38
C PHE A 183 9.37 0.59 12.95
N TYR A 184 9.08 0.50 14.24
CA TYR A 184 8.14 1.40 14.89
C TYR A 184 8.63 1.90 16.23
N GLU A 185 8.14 3.09 16.61
CA GLU A 185 8.27 3.70 17.92
C GLU A 185 6.92 4.31 18.35
N SER A 186 6.47 4.00 19.56
CA SER A 186 5.30 4.67 20.13
C SER A 186 5.67 6.07 20.58
N THR A 187 4.99 7.09 20.05
CA THR A 187 5.28 8.50 20.32
C THR A 187 4.25 9.15 21.26
N GLY A 188 3.17 8.45 21.56
CA GLY A 188 2.10 8.89 22.44
C GLY A 188 0.94 7.88 22.48
N PRO A 189 -0.13 8.16 23.22
CA PRO A 189 -1.35 7.35 23.18
C PRO A 189 -1.88 7.28 21.76
N ASP A 190 -2.05 6.07 21.23
CA ASP A 190 -2.50 5.80 19.85
C ASP A 190 -1.73 6.57 18.76
N GLN A 191 -0.44 6.87 19.02
CA GLN A 191 0.46 7.52 18.08
C GLN A 191 1.72 6.70 17.89
N VAL A 192 2.07 6.43 16.64
CA VAL A 192 3.20 5.58 16.25
C VAL A 192 3.99 6.27 15.13
N LEU A 193 5.32 6.26 15.25
CA LEU A 193 6.23 6.55 14.14
C LEU A 193 6.62 5.23 13.48
N GLU A 194 6.62 5.19 12.14
CA GLU A 194 6.97 4.01 11.37
C GLU A 194 7.94 4.33 10.23
N LYS A 195 8.88 3.42 9.98
CA LYS A 195 9.72 3.37 8.79
C LYS A 195 9.73 1.93 8.26
N THR A 196 9.33 1.73 6.99
CA THR A 196 9.24 0.40 6.37
C THR A 196 10.34 0.20 5.34
N PHE A 197 11.17 -0.85 5.53
CA PHE A 197 12.04 -1.41 4.51
C PHE A 197 11.25 -2.43 3.71
N GLU A 198 10.98 -2.14 2.45
CA GLU A 198 9.98 -2.88 1.66
C GLU A 198 10.60 -3.97 0.79
N ARG A 199 10.04 -5.18 0.90
CA ARG A 199 10.40 -6.33 0.07
C ARG A 199 10.02 -6.08 -1.39
N GLY A 200 11.01 -6.23 -2.28
CA GLY A 200 10.83 -5.98 -3.72
C GLY A 200 11.26 -4.58 -4.14
N VAL A 201 11.18 -3.59 -3.26
CA VAL A 201 11.82 -2.27 -3.43
C VAL A 201 13.26 -2.32 -2.93
N GLU A 202 13.50 -3.09 -1.86
CA GLU A 202 14.81 -3.29 -1.22
C GLU A 202 15.40 -1.99 -0.65
N ASP A 203 14.50 -1.08 -0.22
CA ASP A 203 14.82 0.20 0.39
C ASP A 203 13.65 0.67 1.29
N PHE A 204 13.86 1.78 2.01
CA PHE A 204 12.80 2.45 2.75
C PHE A 204 11.83 3.16 1.80
N THR A 205 10.54 2.88 1.97
CA THR A 205 9.47 3.56 1.24
C THR A 205 8.85 4.68 2.05
N LEU A 206 8.19 5.61 1.36
CA LEU A 206 7.54 6.75 2.01
C LEU A 206 6.34 6.34 2.86
N ALA A 207 5.64 5.25 2.47
CA ALA A 207 4.53 4.67 3.23
C ALA A 207 4.20 3.25 2.72
N CYS A 208 3.92 2.34 3.64
CA CYS A 208 3.46 0.99 3.35
C CYS A 208 2.14 0.72 4.09
N GLY A 209 1.00 0.77 3.39
CA GLY A 209 -0.33 0.66 4.02
C GLY A 209 -0.57 -0.68 4.73
N THR A 210 -0.10 -1.79 4.16
CA THR A 210 -0.19 -3.13 4.78
C THR A 210 0.79 -3.27 5.95
N GLY A 211 1.96 -2.65 5.86
CA GLY A 211 2.92 -2.55 6.97
C GLY A 211 2.30 -1.85 8.16
N THR A 212 1.77 -0.65 7.93
CA THR A 212 1.07 0.14 8.95
C THR A 212 -0.09 -0.63 9.59
N GLY A 213 -0.90 -1.33 8.78
CA GLY A 213 -1.96 -2.20 9.29
C GLY A 213 -1.42 -3.32 10.18
N SER A 214 -0.29 -3.94 9.79
CA SER A 214 0.37 -5.00 10.56
C SER A 214 0.94 -4.49 11.88
N VAL A 215 1.57 -3.31 11.88
CA VAL A 215 2.06 -2.65 13.11
C VAL A 215 0.93 -2.43 14.09
N VAL A 216 -0.16 -1.77 13.67
CA VAL A 216 -1.25 -1.45 14.57
C VAL A 216 -2.00 -2.71 15.02
N ALA A 217 -2.15 -3.72 14.17
CA ALA A 217 -2.74 -5.02 14.57
C ALA A 217 -1.95 -5.67 15.70
N VAL A 218 -0.61 -5.72 15.59
CA VAL A 218 0.28 -6.25 16.63
C VAL A 218 0.18 -5.44 17.92
N LEU A 219 0.29 -4.11 17.83
CA LEU A 219 0.24 -3.24 19.01
C LEU A 219 -1.10 -3.31 19.74
N THR A 220 -2.20 -3.49 18.99
CA THR A 220 -3.55 -3.69 19.57
C THR A 220 -3.64 -5.02 20.32
N LEU A 221 -3.05 -6.10 19.79
CA LEU A 221 -3.01 -7.41 20.48
C LEU A 221 -2.14 -7.36 21.74
N LEU A 222 -1.03 -6.62 21.70
CA LEU A 222 -0.15 -6.42 22.84
C LEU A 222 -0.71 -5.41 23.87
N GLY A 223 -1.85 -4.77 23.59
CA GLY A 223 -2.46 -3.77 24.47
C GLY A 223 -1.69 -2.45 24.57
N GLN A 224 -0.85 -2.17 23.59
CA GLN A 224 -0.01 -0.95 23.54
C GLN A 224 -0.73 0.24 22.89
N VAL A 225 -1.76 -0.03 22.07
CA VAL A 225 -2.67 0.96 21.48
C VAL A 225 -4.11 0.48 21.58
N SER A 226 -5.08 1.40 21.48
CA SER A 226 -6.51 1.09 21.58
C SER A 226 -7.02 0.26 20.38
N GLY A 227 -6.39 0.40 19.22
CA GLY A 227 -6.85 -0.14 17.95
C GLY A 227 -7.97 0.67 17.30
N GLN A 228 -8.27 1.88 17.80
CA GLN A 228 -9.28 2.76 17.23
C GLN A 228 -8.65 4.13 16.95
N GLY A 229 -8.70 4.55 15.68
CA GLY A 229 -8.15 5.83 15.28
C GLY A 229 -6.65 5.98 15.49
N VAL A 230 -5.89 4.87 15.50
CA VAL A 230 -4.44 4.88 15.73
C VAL A 230 -3.72 5.61 14.60
N GLN A 231 -3.03 6.67 14.93
CA GLN A 231 -2.30 7.50 13.98
C GLN A 231 -0.86 6.98 13.80
N VAL A 232 -0.51 6.70 12.56
CA VAL A 232 0.84 6.25 12.21
C VAL A 232 1.50 7.27 11.29
N SER A 233 2.57 7.87 11.78
CA SER A 233 3.36 8.89 11.06
C SER A 233 4.48 8.22 10.29
N MET A 234 4.61 8.55 9.01
CA MET A 234 5.64 8.09 8.09
C MET A 234 6.16 9.26 7.27
N ALA A 235 7.23 9.06 6.50
CA ALA A 235 7.75 10.08 5.60
C ALA A 235 6.71 10.57 4.58
N GLY A 236 5.83 9.70 4.09
CA GLY A 236 4.75 10.02 3.15
C GLY A 236 3.51 10.67 3.77
N GLY A 237 3.45 10.83 5.09
CA GLY A 237 2.34 11.45 5.81
C GLY A 237 1.80 10.60 6.95
N VAL A 238 0.59 10.93 7.40
CA VAL A 238 -0.09 10.23 8.50
C VAL A 238 -1.20 9.36 7.94
N LEU A 239 -1.20 8.10 8.35
CA LEU A 239 -2.29 7.14 8.12
C LEU A 239 -2.99 6.83 9.44
N THR A 240 -4.27 6.55 9.37
CA THR A 240 -5.07 6.16 10.53
C THR A 240 -5.54 4.72 10.36
N ILE A 241 -5.36 3.90 11.38
CA ILE A 241 -5.76 2.49 11.38
C ILE A 241 -6.82 2.24 12.44
N ASP A 242 -7.85 1.51 12.03
CA ASP A 242 -8.85 0.94 12.93
C ASP A 242 -8.77 -0.59 12.86
N VAL A 243 -8.84 -1.23 14.02
CA VAL A 243 -8.79 -2.68 14.19
C VAL A 243 -10.06 -3.16 14.87
N ALA A 244 -10.76 -4.11 14.26
CA ALA A 244 -11.77 -4.89 14.96
C ALA A 244 -11.17 -6.23 15.39
N ARG A 245 -11.46 -6.66 16.62
CA ARG A 245 -11.02 -7.95 17.13
C ARG A 245 -12.08 -8.63 18.00
N THR A 246 -11.99 -9.94 18.07
CA THR A 246 -12.75 -10.75 19.02
C THR A 246 -11.75 -11.62 19.78
N GLY A 247 -11.52 -11.29 21.06
CA GLY A 247 -10.37 -11.85 21.81
C GLY A 247 -9.06 -11.50 21.13
N ASP A 248 -8.25 -12.50 20.83
CA ASP A 248 -6.96 -12.34 20.16
C ASP A 248 -7.03 -12.44 18.63
N ARG A 249 -8.23 -12.61 18.08
CA ARG A 249 -8.44 -12.67 16.63
C ARG A 249 -8.80 -11.32 16.07
N ILE A 250 -7.99 -10.81 15.13
CA ILE A 250 -8.32 -9.65 14.30
C ILE A 250 -9.41 -10.06 13.29
N THR A 251 -10.53 -9.35 13.30
CA THR A 251 -11.69 -9.61 12.43
C THR A 251 -11.89 -8.55 11.36
N GLY A 252 -11.23 -7.42 11.49
CA GLY A 252 -11.25 -6.34 10.50
C GLY A 252 -10.09 -5.39 10.69
N LEU A 253 -9.62 -4.83 9.58
CA LEU A 253 -8.51 -3.90 9.54
C LEU A 253 -8.80 -2.84 8.49
N TRP A 254 -8.82 -1.58 8.87
CA TRP A 254 -9.15 -0.47 7.97
C TRP A 254 -8.06 0.58 8.01
N LEU A 255 -7.74 1.06 6.82
CA LEU A 255 -6.74 2.10 6.56
C LEU A 255 -7.45 3.36 6.07
N THR A 256 -7.34 4.43 6.80
CA THR A 256 -7.79 5.77 6.40
C THR A 256 -6.59 6.65 6.12
N GLY A 257 -6.61 7.38 5.01
CA GLY A 257 -5.51 8.28 4.68
C GLY A 257 -5.83 9.24 3.55
N PRO A 258 -4.96 10.25 3.36
CA PRO A 258 -5.15 11.27 2.36
C PRO A 258 -4.93 10.74 0.95
N THR A 259 -5.60 11.40 0.02
CA THR A 259 -5.42 11.27 -1.42
C THR A 259 -5.26 12.65 -2.03
N ASN A 260 -4.50 12.76 -3.11
CA ASN A 260 -4.30 14.01 -3.82
C ASN A 260 -4.51 13.82 -5.34
N LEU A 261 -5.44 14.57 -5.92
CA LEU A 261 -5.58 14.68 -7.36
C LEU A 261 -4.59 15.74 -7.84
N VAL A 262 -3.48 15.32 -8.41
CA VAL A 262 -2.37 16.19 -8.80
C VAL A 262 -2.66 16.86 -10.14
N ALA A 263 -3.07 16.07 -11.14
CA ALA A 263 -3.35 16.55 -12.48
C ALA A 263 -4.41 15.68 -13.17
N LYS A 264 -5.04 16.21 -14.19
CA LYS A 264 -5.89 15.53 -15.17
C LYS A 264 -5.57 16.09 -16.54
N GLY A 265 -5.41 15.24 -17.55
CA GLY A 265 -5.08 15.69 -18.91
C GLY A 265 -4.92 14.50 -19.85
N GLU A 266 -4.49 14.81 -21.07
CA GLU A 266 -4.14 13.86 -22.11
C GLU A 266 -2.61 13.73 -22.18
N VAL A 267 -2.13 12.57 -22.58
CA VAL A 267 -0.70 12.28 -22.72
C VAL A 267 -0.38 12.07 -24.18
N PHE A 268 0.54 12.89 -24.69
CA PHE A 268 1.09 12.79 -26.03
C PHE A 268 2.53 12.26 -25.91
N ASP A 269 2.69 10.94 -25.94
CA ASP A 269 4.00 10.31 -25.82
C ASP A 269 4.38 9.67 -27.16
N GLU A 270 5.32 10.28 -27.87
CA GLU A 270 5.77 9.86 -29.20
C GLU A 270 6.51 8.52 -29.19
N GLU A 271 6.93 8.01 -28.01
CA GLU A 271 7.50 6.68 -27.87
C GLU A 271 6.44 5.57 -27.86
N LEU A 272 5.15 5.92 -27.67
CA LEU A 272 4.04 4.97 -27.75
C LEU A 272 3.73 4.63 -29.22
N PRO A 273 3.34 3.38 -29.52
CA PRO A 273 2.88 3.02 -30.85
C PRO A 273 1.73 3.90 -31.31
N PRO A 274 1.66 4.27 -32.62
CA PRO A 274 0.59 5.12 -33.17
C PRO A 274 -0.83 4.62 -32.88
N SER A 275 -1.02 3.31 -32.65
CA SER A 275 -2.29 2.71 -32.25
C SER A 275 -2.81 3.16 -30.88
N PHE A 276 -1.98 3.84 -30.08
CA PHE A 276 -2.34 4.39 -28.78
C PHE A 276 -2.44 5.93 -28.79
N SER A 277 -2.21 6.54 -29.95
CA SER A 277 -2.36 7.98 -30.10
C SER A 277 -3.83 8.32 -30.43
N PRO A 278 -4.47 9.24 -29.69
CA PRO A 278 -5.86 9.67 -30.00
C PRO A 278 -6.00 10.43 -31.31
N CYS A 279 -4.89 10.72 -32.00
CA CYS A 279 -4.83 11.40 -33.28
C CYS A 279 -4.29 10.47 -34.36
N GLY A 280 -5.05 9.43 -34.70
CA GLY A 280 -4.88 8.57 -35.87
C GLY A 280 -5.93 8.90 -36.90
#